data_01bf9226cb1e384719419d7286b620dc
#
_entry.id   01bf9226cb1e384719419d7286b620dc
#
_cell.length_a   1.000
_cell.length_b   1.000
_cell.length_c   1.000
_cell.angle_alpha   90.00
_cell.angle_beta   90.00
_cell.angle_gamma   90.00
#
_symmetry.space_group_name_H-M   'P 1'
#
loop_
_entity.id
_entity.type
_entity.pdbx_description
1 polymer ?
#
loop_
_entity_poly.entity_id
_entity_poly.type
_entity_poly.pdbx_seq_one_letter_code
_entity_poly.pdbx_strand_id
1 'polypeptide(L)'
;MYIVKAEANQIEKIVDMSVRAFETDVNVGGIKGDCPPEYDSVKWHQQMAREGHLYQAMIGKDLVGAAIVFPDETEKSVYIGRIFIDSVYHRKGYGIRLMDCIEKNFPWAAAFHLDTPCWNERTNAFYKKIGYRSIKVEDGFVFYRKRKKRTRYHPEFHIKQTSHLWRLEVFRWRN
;
A
#
# COMPACT_ATOMS: atom_id res chain seq x y z
N MET A 1 3.30 -4.72 -15.45
CA MET A 1 3.08 -4.99 -14.02
C MET A 1 1.60 -5.19 -13.80
N TYR A 2 1.23 -6.12 -12.97
CA TYR A 2 -0.11 -6.35 -12.49
C TYR A 2 -0.05 -6.73 -11.00
N ILE A 3 -1.18 -6.65 -10.29
CA ILE A 3 -1.31 -7.11 -8.91
C ILE A 3 -2.38 -8.18 -8.83
N VAL A 4 -2.13 -9.18 -7.98
CA VAL A 4 -3.09 -10.24 -7.64
C VAL A 4 -3.04 -10.49 -6.14
N LYS A 5 -4.05 -11.14 -5.58
CA LYS A 5 -4.01 -11.57 -4.18
C LYS A 5 -2.77 -12.42 -3.93
N ALA A 6 -2.11 -12.19 -2.79
CA ALA A 6 -0.91 -12.94 -2.47
C ALA A 6 -1.22 -14.43 -2.25
N GLU A 7 -0.39 -15.28 -2.84
CA GLU A 7 -0.46 -16.73 -2.67
C GLU A 7 0.27 -17.14 -1.40
N ALA A 8 -0.25 -18.13 -0.69
CA ALA A 8 0.32 -18.58 0.60
C ALA A 8 1.80 -18.98 0.49
N ASN A 9 2.19 -19.59 -0.63
CA ASN A 9 3.57 -20.02 -0.90
C ASN A 9 4.53 -18.87 -1.26
N GLN A 10 4.02 -17.65 -1.44
CA GLN A 10 4.83 -16.45 -1.73
C GLN A 10 5.07 -15.58 -0.48
N ILE A 11 4.44 -15.88 0.65
CA ILE A 11 4.45 -14.98 1.83
C ILE A 11 5.86 -14.78 2.37
N GLU A 12 6.64 -15.82 2.55
CA GLU A 12 8.02 -15.71 3.07
C GLU A 12 8.87 -14.83 2.13
N LYS A 13 8.78 -15.06 0.83
CA LYS A 13 9.47 -14.24 -0.16
C LYS A 13 9.02 -12.78 -0.15
N ILE A 14 7.72 -12.53 0.07
CA ILE A 14 7.17 -11.17 0.23
C ILE A 14 7.76 -10.51 1.47
N VAL A 15 7.86 -11.22 2.59
CA VAL A 15 8.47 -10.71 3.83
C VAL A 15 9.95 -10.38 3.63
N ASP A 16 10.72 -11.27 3.01
CA ASP A 16 12.12 -10.99 2.68
C ASP A 16 12.29 -9.72 1.83
N MET A 17 11.40 -9.52 0.86
CA MET A 17 11.37 -8.29 0.05
C MET A 17 11.00 -7.07 0.87
N SER A 18 10.05 -7.19 1.80
CA SER A 18 9.65 -6.13 2.73
C SER A 18 10.85 -5.68 3.56
N VAL A 19 11.57 -6.62 4.16
CA VAL A 19 12.77 -6.34 4.94
C VAL A 19 13.79 -5.58 4.09
N ARG A 20 14.18 -6.11 2.93
CA ARG A 20 15.15 -5.45 2.04
C ARG A 20 14.69 -4.07 1.58
N ALA A 21 13.40 -3.86 1.38
CA ALA A 21 12.87 -2.57 0.94
C ALA A 21 12.93 -1.52 2.05
N PHE A 22 12.43 -1.85 3.26
CA PHE A 22 12.36 -0.90 4.37
C PHE A 22 13.72 -0.62 5.02
N GLU A 23 14.62 -1.59 5.05
CA GLU A 23 15.99 -1.36 5.51
C GLU A 23 16.74 -0.30 4.67
N THR A 24 16.27 0.01 3.45
CA THR A 24 16.85 1.12 2.67
C THR A 24 16.47 2.50 3.19
N ASP A 25 15.54 2.62 4.13
CA ASP A 25 15.07 3.91 4.66
C ASP A 25 16.16 4.63 5.46
N VAL A 26 17.15 3.91 6.00
CA VAL A 26 18.34 4.51 6.61
C VAL A 26 19.12 5.43 5.64
N ASN A 27 19.00 5.18 4.34
CA ASN A 27 19.67 5.99 3.31
C ASN A 27 18.96 7.33 3.02
N VAL A 28 17.80 7.56 3.64
CA VAL A 28 16.96 8.75 3.41
C VAL A 28 16.48 9.40 4.71
N GLY A 29 17.24 9.24 5.78
CA GLY A 29 16.98 9.87 7.08
C GLY A 29 16.28 8.99 8.10
N GLY A 30 15.99 7.73 7.77
CA GLY A 30 15.47 6.75 8.72
C GLY A 30 16.52 6.33 9.75
N ILE A 31 16.07 6.01 10.95
CA ILE A 31 16.92 5.41 11.99
C ILE A 31 16.98 3.90 11.74
N LYS A 32 18.15 3.30 11.89
CA LYS A 32 18.31 1.85 11.76
C LYS A 32 17.40 1.12 12.75
N GLY A 33 16.54 0.25 12.24
CA GLY A 33 15.56 -0.49 13.03
C GLY A 33 14.22 0.23 13.22
N ASP A 34 14.09 1.49 12.82
CA ASP A 34 12.82 2.21 12.80
C ASP A 34 12.06 1.92 11.48
N CYS A 35 11.58 0.68 11.40
CA CYS A 35 10.80 0.19 10.26
C CYS A 35 9.30 0.13 10.63
N PRO A 36 8.40 0.08 9.64
CA PRO A 36 6.98 -0.08 9.94
C PRO A 36 6.71 -1.33 10.78
N PRO A 37 5.77 -1.28 11.75
CA PRO A 37 5.44 -2.46 12.56
C PRO A 37 5.16 -3.68 11.70
N GLU A 38 5.59 -4.87 12.14
CA GLU A 38 5.34 -6.15 11.45
C GLU A 38 5.88 -6.25 10.01
N TYR A 39 6.82 -5.39 9.61
CA TYR A 39 7.40 -5.40 8.26
C TYR A 39 8.15 -6.70 7.94
N ASP A 40 8.62 -7.39 8.97
CA ASP A 40 9.37 -8.64 8.95
C ASP A 40 8.56 -9.86 9.43
N SER A 41 7.29 -9.66 9.80
CA SER A 41 6.45 -10.70 10.41
C SER A 41 5.75 -11.56 9.34
N VAL A 42 6.18 -12.81 9.19
CA VAL A 42 5.49 -13.80 8.34
C VAL A 42 4.05 -14.01 8.80
N LYS A 43 3.82 -14.11 10.12
CA LYS A 43 2.49 -14.33 10.70
C LYS A 43 1.51 -13.20 10.34
N TRP A 44 1.97 -11.96 10.43
CA TRP A 44 1.15 -10.81 10.09
C TRP A 44 0.83 -10.75 8.59
N HIS A 45 1.82 -10.99 7.72
CA HIS A 45 1.59 -11.04 6.27
C HIS A 45 0.65 -12.19 5.86
N GLN A 46 0.74 -13.35 6.54
CA GLN A 46 -0.23 -14.44 6.37
C GLN A 46 -1.66 -14.02 6.76
N GLN A 47 -1.79 -13.27 7.85
CA GLN A 47 -3.09 -12.72 8.26
C GLN A 47 -3.63 -11.76 7.20
N MET A 48 -2.83 -10.79 6.74
CA MET A 48 -3.22 -9.85 5.67
C MET A 48 -3.61 -10.56 4.37
N ALA A 49 -2.94 -11.66 4.03
CA ALA A 49 -3.31 -12.48 2.87
C ALA A 49 -4.65 -13.20 3.07
N ARG A 50 -4.87 -13.84 4.23
CA ARG A 50 -6.15 -14.52 4.55
C ARG A 50 -7.34 -13.56 4.54
N GLU A 51 -7.14 -12.34 5.03
CA GLU A 51 -8.15 -11.28 5.05
C GLU A 51 -8.33 -10.60 3.68
N GLY A 52 -7.50 -10.97 2.71
CA GLY A 52 -7.57 -10.46 1.36
C GLY A 52 -7.02 -9.04 1.17
N HIS A 53 -6.16 -8.59 2.08
CA HIS A 53 -5.54 -7.26 2.03
C HIS A 53 -4.17 -7.25 1.36
N LEU A 54 -3.45 -8.39 1.36
CA LEU A 54 -2.13 -8.50 0.76
C LEU A 54 -2.22 -8.83 -0.73
N TYR A 55 -1.57 -7.99 -1.54
CA TYR A 55 -1.43 -8.15 -2.99
C TYR A 55 0.04 -8.30 -3.35
N GLN A 56 0.37 -9.29 -4.15
CA GLN A 56 1.68 -9.43 -4.77
C GLN A 56 1.75 -8.66 -6.08
N ALA A 57 2.87 -7.98 -6.32
CA ALA A 57 3.14 -7.22 -7.54
C ALA A 57 4.04 -8.01 -8.47
N MET A 58 3.56 -8.24 -9.69
CA MET A 58 4.18 -9.14 -10.66
C MET A 58 4.60 -8.41 -11.94
N ILE A 59 5.76 -8.79 -12.49
CA ILE A 59 6.17 -8.45 -13.86
C ILE A 59 6.47 -9.76 -14.60
N GLY A 60 5.63 -10.12 -15.55
CA GLY A 60 5.68 -11.46 -16.12
C GLY A 60 5.45 -12.51 -15.01
N LYS A 61 6.43 -13.37 -14.77
CA LYS A 61 6.42 -14.38 -13.71
C LYS A 61 7.17 -13.93 -12.44
N ASP A 62 7.79 -12.77 -12.47
CA ASP A 62 8.63 -12.30 -11.38
C ASP A 62 7.82 -11.53 -10.34
N LEU A 63 7.89 -11.96 -9.09
CA LEU A 63 7.44 -11.21 -7.94
C LEU A 63 8.46 -10.10 -7.66
N VAL A 64 7.99 -8.85 -7.69
CA VAL A 64 8.88 -7.66 -7.57
C VAL A 64 8.56 -6.77 -6.38
N GLY A 65 7.48 -7.04 -5.66
CA GLY A 65 7.05 -6.28 -4.49
C GLY A 65 5.65 -6.67 -4.05
N ALA A 66 5.08 -5.91 -3.13
CA ALA A 66 3.73 -6.14 -2.64
C ALA A 66 3.05 -4.85 -2.18
N ALA A 67 1.74 -4.95 -1.93
CA ALA A 67 0.93 -3.90 -1.36
C ALA A 67 -0.05 -4.49 -0.34
N ILE A 68 -0.31 -3.75 0.74
CA ILE A 68 -1.36 -4.01 1.70
C ILE A 68 -2.38 -2.91 1.58
N VAL A 69 -3.61 -3.29 1.23
CA VAL A 69 -4.65 -2.37 0.80
C VAL A 69 -5.96 -2.69 1.50
N PHE A 70 -6.60 -1.68 2.05
CA PHE A 70 -7.86 -1.77 2.79
C PHE A 70 -8.95 -1.02 2.01
N PRO A 71 -9.76 -1.72 1.20
CA PRO A 71 -10.87 -1.12 0.49
C PRO A 71 -12.06 -0.89 1.42
N ASP A 72 -12.70 0.29 1.32
CA ASP A 72 -13.96 0.63 1.98
C ASP A 72 -14.98 1.05 0.92
N GLU A 73 -15.86 0.12 0.55
CA GLU A 73 -16.87 0.37 -0.47
C GLU A 73 -17.95 1.34 0.01
N THR A 74 -18.21 1.41 1.31
CA THR A 74 -19.21 2.32 1.90
C THR A 74 -18.77 3.78 1.73
N GLU A 75 -17.52 4.07 2.06
CA GLU A 75 -16.92 5.39 1.91
C GLU A 75 -16.41 5.64 0.48
N LYS A 76 -16.51 4.66 -0.40
CA LYS A 76 -15.91 4.68 -1.75
C LYS A 76 -14.45 5.09 -1.72
N SER A 77 -13.72 4.57 -0.77
CA SER A 77 -12.33 4.89 -0.54
C SER A 77 -11.46 3.65 -0.39
N VAL A 78 -10.18 3.82 -0.64
CA VAL A 78 -9.17 2.78 -0.44
C VAL A 78 -8.05 3.37 0.40
N TYR A 79 -7.75 2.74 1.53
CA TYR A 79 -6.56 3.06 2.29
C TYR A 79 -5.41 2.14 1.87
N ILE A 80 -4.30 2.73 1.48
CA ILE A 80 -3.08 2.02 1.11
C ILE A 80 -2.19 2.02 2.35
N GLY A 81 -2.24 0.92 3.09
CA GLY A 81 -1.51 0.78 4.35
C GLY A 81 -0.02 0.56 4.15
N ARG A 82 0.36 -0.11 3.06
CA ARG A 82 1.77 -0.37 2.78
C ARG A 82 1.99 -0.67 1.30
N ILE A 83 3.09 -0.16 0.76
CA ILE A 83 3.63 -0.58 -0.53
C ILE A 83 5.13 -0.77 -0.41
N PHE A 84 5.67 -1.73 -1.11
CA PHE A 84 7.11 -1.87 -1.29
C PHE A 84 7.46 -2.57 -2.60
N ILE A 85 8.60 -2.21 -3.12
CA ILE A 85 9.28 -2.86 -4.24
C ILE A 85 10.60 -3.38 -3.69
N ASP A 86 10.95 -4.61 -4.00
CA ASP A 86 12.24 -5.17 -3.61
C ASP A 86 13.38 -4.22 -4.03
N SER A 87 14.33 -4.00 -3.14
CA SER A 87 15.44 -3.05 -3.34
C SER A 87 16.23 -3.30 -4.63
N VAL A 88 16.33 -4.56 -5.09
CA VAL A 88 17.00 -4.91 -6.36
C VAL A 88 16.27 -4.38 -7.60
N TYR A 89 15.02 -3.96 -7.45
CA TYR A 89 14.19 -3.37 -8.50
C TYR A 89 13.97 -1.86 -8.32
N HIS A 90 14.60 -1.21 -7.34
CA HIS A 90 14.46 0.23 -7.14
C HIS A 90 14.94 1.04 -8.36
N ARG A 91 14.47 2.29 -8.45
CA ARG A 91 14.80 3.27 -9.53
C ARG A 91 14.40 2.85 -10.96
N LYS A 92 13.62 1.78 -11.12
CA LYS A 92 13.09 1.30 -12.42
C LYS A 92 11.65 1.77 -12.68
N GLY A 93 11.12 2.70 -11.86
CA GLY A 93 9.75 3.21 -11.99
C GLY A 93 8.66 2.25 -11.50
N TYR A 94 9.01 1.14 -10.88
CA TYR A 94 8.05 0.12 -10.48
C TYR A 94 7.11 0.56 -9.35
N GLY A 95 7.54 1.44 -8.46
CA GLY A 95 6.66 2.02 -7.46
C GLY A 95 5.50 2.82 -8.07
N ILE A 96 5.76 3.59 -9.13
CA ILE A 96 4.72 4.33 -9.86
C ILE A 96 3.75 3.35 -10.52
N ARG A 97 4.27 2.29 -11.16
CA ARG A 97 3.45 1.26 -11.81
C ARG A 97 2.63 0.47 -10.80
N LEU A 98 3.16 0.21 -9.61
CA LEU A 98 2.42 -0.46 -8.53
C LEU A 98 1.24 0.40 -8.08
N MET A 99 1.45 1.69 -7.84
CA MET A 99 0.37 2.61 -7.46
C MET A 99 -0.70 2.72 -8.55
N ASP A 100 -0.31 2.80 -9.81
CA ASP A 100 -1.25 2.78 -10.94
C ASP A 100 -2.06 1.47 -11.00
N CYS A 101 -1.43 0.32 -10.77
CA CYS A 101 -2.12 -0.97 -10.68
C CYS A 101 -3.11 -1.01 -9.52
N ILE A 102 -2.74 -0.51 -8.33
CA ILE A 102 -3.65 -0.41 -7.19
C ILE A 102 -4.86 0.45 -7.56
N GLU A 103 -4.64 1.65 -8.09
CA GLU A 103 -5.73 2.55 -8.45
C GLU A 103 -6.66 1.98 -9.52
N LYS A 104 -6.14 1.19 -10.46
CA LYS A 104 -6.93 0.49 -11.48
C LYS A 104 -7.69 -0.71 -10.94
N ASN A 105 -7.14 -1.39 -9.93
CA ASN A 105 -7.78 -2.56 -9.31
C ASN A 105 -9.05 -2.22 -8.52
N PHE A 106 -9.22 -0.95 -8.13
CA PHE A 106 -10.41 -0.44 -7.44
C PHE A 106 -11.10 0.65 -8.25
N PRO A 107 -11.75 0.30 -9.38
CA PRO A 107 -12.36 1.29 -10.30
C PRO A 107 -13.50 2.08 -9.65
N TRP A 108 -14.18 1.52 -8.67
CA TRP A 108 -15.28 2.11 -7.92
C TRP A 108 -14.83 3.16 -6.88
N ALA A 109 -13.55 3.14 -6.46
CA ALA A 109 -13.06 4.07 -5.45
C ALA A 109 -13.04 5.50 -5.97
N ALA A 110 -13.58 6.42 -5.18
CA ALA A 110 -13.56 7.86 -5.45
C ALA A 110 -12.28 8.53 -4.91
N ALA A 111 -11.66 7.92 -3.89
CA ALA A 111 -10.45 8.43 -3.27
C ALA A 111 -9.52 7.31 -2.78
N PHE A 112 -8.22 7.62 -2.80
CA PHE A 112 -7.17 6.81 -2.20
C PHE A 112 -6.49 7.60 -1.09
N HIS A 113 -6.23 6.93 0.02
CA HIS A 113 -5.60 7.51 1.21
C HIS A 113 -4.37 6.70 1.59
N LEU A 114 -3.38 7.37 2.13
CA LEU A 114 -2.19 6.76 2.72
C LEU A 114 -1.55 7.74 3.71
N ASP A 115 -0.60 7.27 4.46
CA ASP A 115 0.30 8.10 5.24
C ASP A 115 1.75 7.62 5.11
N THR A 116 2.67 8.49 5.49
CA THR A 116 4.11 8.20 5.50
C THR A 116 4.79 9.09 6.54
N PRO A 117 5.89 8.63 7.16
CA PRO A 117 6.62 9.45 8.13
C PRO A 117 7.07 10.79 7.54
N CYS A 118 7.01 11.85 8.35
CA CYS A 118 7.44 13.19 7.95
C CYS A 118 8.92 13.22 7.51
N TRP A 119 9.76 12.45 8.19
CA TRP A 119 11.20 12.40 7.92
C TRP A 119 11.55 11.73 6.59
N ASN A 120 10.68 10.86 6.04
CA ASN A 120 10.98 10.14 4.81
C ASN A 120 10.72 11.03 3.58
N GLU A 121 11.69 11.87 3.25
CA GLU A 121 11.60 12.79 2.11
C GLU A 121 11.38 12.07 0.78
N ARG A 122 11.94 10.86 0.62
CA ARG A 122 11.80 10.03 -0.57
C ARG A 122 10.34 9.66 -0.84
N THR A 123 9.65 9.15 0.17
CA THR A 123 8.25 8.74 0.02
C THR A 123 7.32 9.95 -0.07
N ASN A 124 7.60 11.02 0.68
CA ASN A 124 6.86 12.28 0.58
C ASN A 124 6.95 12.90 -0.83
N ALA A 125 8.15 12.96 -1.42
CA ALA A 125 8.33 13.43 -2.79
C ALA A 125 7.67 12.52 -3.82
N PHE A 126 7.75 11.19 -3.61
CA PHE A 126 7.13 10.19 -4.46
C PHE A 126 5.61 10.35 -4.53
N TYR A 127 4.92 10.43 -3.39
CA TYR A 127 3.46 10.55 -3.37
C TYR A 127 2.98 11.88 -3.98
N LYS A 128 3.66 12.99 -3.70
CA LYS A 128 3.38 14.28 -4.34
C LYS A 128 3.50 14.20 -5.87
N LYS A 129 4.58 13.58 -6.36
CA LYS A 129 4.85 13.40 -7.80
C LYS A 129 3.73 12.64 -8.53
N ILE A 130 3.13 11.63 -7.89
CA ILE A 130 2.05 10.83 -8.49
C ILE A 130 0.64 11.38 -8.20
N GLY A 131 0.56 12.62 -7.69
CA GLY A 131 -0.67 13.38 -7.58
C GLY A 131 -1.44 13.25 -6.26
N TYR A 132 -0.81 12.67 -5.22
CA TYR A 132 -1.35 12.71 -3.88
C TYR A 132 -1.11 14.10 -3.26
N ARG A 133 -2.10 14.58 -2.53
CA ARG A 133 -2.05 15.87 -1.82
C ARG A 133 -2.06 15.62 -0.32
N SER A 134 -1.16 16.26 0.41
CA SER A 134 -1.19 16.27 1.87
C SER A 134 -2.49 16.90 2.35
N ILE A 135 -3.15 16.26 3.31
CA ILE A 135 -4.41 16.71 3.91
C ILE A 135 -4.25 17.05 5.39
N LYS A 136 -3.28 16.45 6.07
CA LYS A 136 -2.90 16.79 7.45
C LYS A 136 -1.50 16.27 7.76
N VAL A 137 -0.94 16.77 8.85
CA VAL A 137 0.25 16.23 9.52
C VAL A 137 -0.14 16.00 10.97
N GLU A 138 0.13 14.81 11.47
CA GLU A 138 -0.24 14.41 12.84
C GLU A 138 0.69 13.29 13.30
N ASP A 139 1.11 13.32 14.55
CA ASP A 139 1.93 12.27 15.19
C ASP A 139 3.17 11.84 14.40
N GLY A 140 3.84 12.80 13.73
CA GLY A 140 5.03 12.54 12.92
C GLY A 140 4.77 11.95 11.54
N PHE A 141 3.49 11.87 11.11
CA PHE A 141 3.10 11.38 9.79
C PHE A 141 2.43 12.46 8.94
N VAL A 142 2.69 12.40 7.64
CA VAL A 142 1.96 13.15 6.61
C VAL A 142 0.88 12.26 6.03
N PHE A 143 -0.36 12.69 6.13
CA PHE A 143 -1.52 12.01 5.55
C PHE A 143 -1.79 12.56 4.16
N TYR A 144 -1.92 11.65 3.21
CA TYR A 144 -2.14 11.97 1.81
C TYR A 144 -3.48 11.47 1.31
N ARG A 145 -4.04 12.20 0.35
CA ARG A 145 -5.23 11.80 -0.40
C ARG A 145 -5.07 12.09 -1.89
N LYS A 146 -5.52 11.15 -2.72
CA LYS A 146 -5.72 11.36 -4.15
C LYS A 146 -7.17 11.06 -4.50
N ARG A 147 -7.87 12.03 -5.09
CA ARG A 147 -9.21 11.80 -5.63
C ARG A 147 -9.10 11.33 -7.06
N LYS A 148 -9.88 10.33 -7.42
CA LYS A 148 -10.01 9.89 -8.81
C LYS A 148 -10.76 10.96 -9.59
N LYS A 149 -10.27 11.34 -10.75
CA LYS A 149 -11.04 12.23 -11.65
C LYS A 149 -12.34 11.49 -11.99
N ARG A 150 -13.48 12.17 -11.83
CA ARG A 150 -14.79 11.62 -12.22
C ARG A 150 -14.77 11.29 -13.72
N THR A 151 -14.48 10.04 -14.06
CA THR A 151 -14.91 9.47 -15.32
C THR A 151 -16.41 9.23 -15.16
N ARG A 152 -17.27 9.64 -16.10
CA ARG A 152 -18.70 9.30 -16.08
C ARG A 152 -18.79 7.77 -16.08
N TYR A 153 -19.11 7.20 -14.92
CA TYR A 153 -19.24 5.77 -14.70
C TYR A 153 -20.65 5.35 -15.08
N HIS A 154 -20.79 4.38 -15.99
CA HIS A 154 -22.01 3.60 -16.18
C HIS A 154 -22.07 2.53 -15.09
N PRO A 155 -23.15 2.46 -14.28
CA PRO A 155 -23.26 1.50 -13.21
C PRO A 155 -23.82 0.16 -13.74
N GLU A 156 -22.96 -0.78 -14.05
CA GLU A 156 -23.37 -2.18 -14.16
C GLU A 156 -22.25 -3.05 -13.61
N PHE A 157 -22.33 -3.34 -12.30
CA PHE A 157 -21.88 -4.60 -11.69
C PHE A 157 -22.05 -4.51 -10.15
N HIS A 158 -23.04 -5.25 -9.66
CA HIS A 158 -23.25 -5.48 -8.24
C HIS A 158 -22.35 -6.61 -7.77
N ILE A 159 -21.55 -6.39 -6.72
CA ILE A 159 -21.02 -7.44 -5.86
C ILE A 159 -21.27 -7.07 -4.39
N LYS A 160 -21.77 -8.06 -3.64
CA LYS A 160 -22.30 -7.97 -2.28
C LYS A 160 -21.26 -7.64 -1.21
N GLN A 161 -21.74 -6.94 -0.22
CA GLN A 161 -21.14 -6.44 1.03
C GLN A 161 -20.42 -7.48 1.90
N THR A 162 -19.38 -6.99 2.62
CA THR A 162 -19.17 -7.27 4.07
C THR A 162 -18.31 -6.17 4.72
N SER A 163 -18.86 -5.51 5.65
CA SER A 163 -18.68 -5.17 7.07
C SER A 163 -17.65 -4.14 7.57
N HIS A 164 -18.15 -3.28 8.38
CA HIS A 164 -17.83 -2.10 9.17
C HIS A 164 -16.67 -2.13 10.21
N LEU A 165 -15.77 -3.11 10.23
CA LEU A 165 -14.85 -3.31 11.38
C LEU A 165 -13.45 -2.71 11.25
N TRP A 166 -13.07 -2.18 10.10
CA TRP A 166 -11.68 -1.87 9.77
C TRP A 166 -11.13 -0.53 10.28
N ARG A 167 -12.00 0.40 10.63
CA ARG A 167 -11.59 1.73 11.13
C ARG A 167 -10.86 1.68 12.48
N LEU A 168 -11.13 0.65 13.30
CA LEU A 168 -10.52 0.47 14.62
C LEU A 168 -9.18 -0.28 14.58
N GLU A 169 -8.96 -1.14 13.58
CA GLU A 169 -7.73 -1.93 13.52
C GLU A 169 -6.53 -1.16 12.93
N VAL A 170 -6.74 -0.26 11.98
CA VAL A 170 -5.66 0.58 11.44
C VAL A 170 -5.06 1.48 12.52
N PHE A 171 -5.86 1.96 13.49
CA PHE A 171 -5.40 2.71 14.65
C PHE A 171 -4.74 1.85 15.73
N ARG A 172 -5.08 0.55 15.82
CA ARG A 172 -4.56 -0.36 16.85
C ARG A 172 -3.12 -0.83 16.57
N TRP A 173 -2.62 -0.67 15.37
CA TRP A 173 -1.27 -1.04 14.95
C TRP A 173 -0.25 0.10 15.04
N ARG A 174 -0.64 1.26 15.56
CA ARG A 174 0.22 2.45 15.75
C ARG A 174 0.73 2.66 17.17
N ASN A 175 0.27 1.86 18.15
CA ASN A 175 0.68 1.96 19.56
C ASN A 175 1.43 0.70 20.01
#